data_f55d21ef50bcae20fc9d92f5c563eacf
#
_entry.id   f55d21ef50bcae20fc9d92f5c563eacf
#
_cell.length_a   1.000
_cell.length_b   1.000
_cell.length_c   1.000
_cell.angle_alpha   90.00
_cell.angle_beta   90.00
_cell.angle_gamma   90.00
#
_symmetry.space_group_name_H-M   'P 1'
#
loop_
_entity.id
_entity.type
_entity.pdbx_description
1 polymer ?
#
loop_
_entity_poly.entity_id
_entity_poly.type
_entity_poly.pdbx_seq_one_letter_code
_entity_poly.pdbx_strand_id
1 'polypeptide(L)'
;MVPYWVLEPLLPYCEKYNITVALEVHAGMAFDIPETRKFIDEMKRLNSPYVGLVIDTGIFCRKFPRVVRNYEINNGASKEMFDYIDNLFEKGTDLHKVCRENGGKFPEDFVNTMKTQEDKMFAPLCDGYENYSYEILDEYMPYIKHFHFKLFEMTEEGPEYSMDYKGLLQYLHDHNYNGYVATEYEGNRFTLPGKSVTEKEQVVASQKYISQCLKEIQG
;
A
#
# COMPACT_ATOMS: atom_id res chain seq x y z
N MET A 1 15.65 -0.87 -5.95
CA MET A 1 15.11 0.38 -6.53
C MET A 1 15.98 0.79 -7.70
N VAL A 2 15.39 1.20 -8.82
CA VAL A 2 16.12 1.80 -9.94
C VAL A 2 16.57 3.19 -9.50
N PRO A 3 17.88 3.50 -9.51
CA PRO A 3 18.34 4.81 -9.10
C PRO A 3 17.79 5.90 -10.04
N TYR A 4 17.35 7.02 -9.50
CA TYR A 4 16.72 8.11 -10.28
C TYR A 4 17.61 8.66 -11.41
N TRP A 5 18.95 8.63 -11.25
CA TRP A 5 19.89 9.12 -12.27
C TRP A 5 19.98 8.27 -13.55
N VAL A 6 19.39 7.06 -13.55
CA VAL A 6 19.34 6.23 -14.77
C VAL A 6 18.14 6.57 -15.65
N LEU A 7 17.18 7.38 -15.16
CA LEU A 7 15.96 7.70 -15.91
C LEU A 7 16.29 8.43 -17.22
N GLU A 8 17.08 9.50 -17.16
CA GLU A 8 17.42 10.29 -18.33
C GLU A 8 18.16 9.47 -19.42
N PRO A 9 19.20 8.67 -19.11
CA PRO A 9 19.80 7.76 -20.09
C PRO A 9 18.87 6.69 -20.67
N LEU A 10 17.80 6.31 -19.94
CA LEU A 10 16.85 5.31 -20.42
C LEU A 10 15.80 5.87 -21.39
N LEU A 11 15.52 7.18 -21.35
CA LEU A 11 14.45 7.78 -22.15
C LEU A 11 14.51 7.43 -23.65
N PRO A 12 15.65 7.48 -24.35
CA PRO A 12 15.70 7.12 -25.77
C PRO A 12 15.26 5.66 -26.05
N TYR A 13 15.51 4.76 -25.10
CA TYR A 13 15.05 3.36 -25.19
C TYR A 13 13.56 3.24 -24.89
N CYS A 14 13.08 3.98 -23.88
CA CYS A 14 11.68 4.03 -23.53
C CYS A 14 10.83 4.52 -24.71
N GLU A 15 11.25 5.60 -25.36
CA GLU A 15 10.62 6.14 -26.58
C GLU A 15 10.67 5.13 -27.74
N LYS A 16 11.87 4.59 -28.04
CA LYS A 16 12.08 3.67 -29.15
C LYS A 16 11.20 2.41 -29.05
N TYR A 17 11.03 1.89 -27.83
CA TYR A 17 10.31 0.63 -27.61
C TYR A 17 8.91 0.83 -27.03
N ASN A 18 8.46 2.08 -26.85
CA ASN A 18 7.18 2.44 -26.22
C ASN A 18 7.00 1.78 -24.85
N ILE A 19 8.01 1.87 -24.00
CA ILE A 19 8.03 1.30 -22.65
C ILE A 19 8.02 2.43 -21.62
N THR A 20 7.17 2.32 -20.61
CA THR A 20 7.15 3.25 -19.47
C THR A 20 7.92 2.67 -18.29
N VAL A 21 8.81 3.49 -17.72
CA VAL A 21 9.46 3.19 -16.42
C VAL A 21 8.65 3.90 -15.34
N ALA A 22 8.14 3.15 -14.38
CA ALA A 22 7.38 3.70 -13.28
C ALA A 22 7.93 3.22 -11.94
N LEU A 23 8.02 4.15 -10.96
CA LEU A 23 8.32 3.79 -9.59
C LEU A 23 7.05 3.31 -8.91
N GLU A 24 7.12 2.18 -8.26
CA GLU A 24 6.06 1.74 -7.37
C GLU A 24 6.18 2.44 -6.02
N VAL A 25 5.17 3.22 -5.69
CA VAL A 25 4.99 3.85 -4.38
C VAL A 25 4.21 2.88 -3.52
N HIS A 26 4.90 2.26 -2.57
CA HIS A 26 4.34 1.23 -1.69
C HIS A 26 4.92 1.38 -0.28
N ALA A 27 4.52 0.49 0.63
CA ALA A 27 5.07 0.38 1.98
C ALA A 27 6.61 0.42 1.98
N GLY A 28 7.20 1.29 2.80
CA GLY A 28 8.63 1.53 2.86
C GLY A 28 9.21 2.36 1.69
N MET A 29 8.39 2.68 0.70
CA MET A 29 8.69 3.53 -0.46
C MET A 29 7.62 4.60 -0.68
N ALA A 30 6.98 5.04 0.40
CA ALA A 30 5.93 6.04 0.38
C ALA A 30 6.43 7.41 -0.11
N PHE A 31 5.51 8.32 -0.38
CA PHE A 31 5.77 9.64 -0.96
C PHE A 31 6.77 10.51 -0.18
N ASP A 32 6.88 10.31 1.12
CA ASP A 32 7.73 11.09 2.01
C ASP A 32 9.14 10.50 2.22
N ILE A 33 9.40 9.30 1.70
CA ILE A 33 10.72 8.68 1.73
C ILE A 33 11.69 9.47 0.82
N PRO A 34 12.91 9.80 1.30
CA PRO A 34 13.85 10.63 0.55
C PRO A 34 14.18 10.10 -0.85
N GLU A 35 14.30 8.79 -1.01
CA GLU A 35 14.61 8.14 -2.28
C GLU A 35 13.44 8.25 -3.26
N THR A 36 12.22 8.09 -2.78
CA THR A 36 10.99 8.28 -3.57
C THR A 36 10.87 9.72 -4.02
N ARG A 37 11.14 10.69 -3.15
CA ARG A 37 11.14 12.13 -3.50
C ARG A 37 12.15 12.46 -4.58
N LYS A 38 13.38 11.94 -4.49
CA LYS A 38 14.40 12.13 -5.55
C LYS A 38 13.95 11.59 -6.91
N PHE A 39 13.26 10.44 -6.91
CA PHE A 39 12.70 9.90 -8.14
C PHE A 39 11.58 10.80 -8.69
N ILE A 40 10.68 11.28 -7.83
CA ILE A 40 9.59 12.18 -8.21
C ILE A 40 10.14 13.50 -8.75
N ASP A 41 11.13 14.10 -8.11
CA ASP A 41 11.77 15.34 -8.56
C ASP A 41 12.37 15.17 -9.95
N GLU A 42 13.08 14.07 -10.19
CA GLU A 42 13.67 13.76 -11.48
C GLU A 42 12.58 13.45 -12.54
N MET A 43 11.54 12.70 -12.20
CA MET A 43 10.39 12.46 -13.08
C MET A 43 9.75 13.78 -13.53
N LYS A 44 9.52 14.71 -12.58
CA LYS A 44 8.96 16.04 -12.89
C LYS A 44 9.92 16.88 -13.76
N ARG A 45 11.22 16.85 -13.48
CA ARG A 45 12.27 17.52 -14.28
C ARG A 45 12.27 17.02 -15.72
N LEU A 46 12.22 15.72 -15.91
CA LEU A 46 12.23 15.08 -17.23
C LEU A 46 10.94 15.33 -18.01
N ASN A 47 9.81 15.46 -17.33
CA ASN A 47 8.49 15.68 -17.89
C ASN A 47 8.18 14.80 -19.12
N SER A 48 8.56 13.52 -19.02
CA SER A 48 8.41 12.55 -20.11
C SER A 48 7.17 11.67 -19.88
N PRO A 49 6.38 11.36 -20.94
CA PRO A 49 5.27 10.41 -20.81
C PRO A 49 5.72 8.98 -20.48
N TYR A 50 7.01 8.69 -20.65
CA TYR A 50 7.62 7.38 -20.41
C TYR A 50 8.17 7.21 -18.99
N VAL A 51 7.98 8.19 -18.11
CA VAL A 51 8.30 8.07 -16.68
C VAL A 51 7.07 8.34 -15.86
N GLY A 52 6.84 7.58 -14.79
CA GLY A 52 5.66 7.75 -13.97
C GLY A 52 5.69 7.00 -12.66
N LEU A 53 4.51 6.83 -12.08
CA LEU A 53 4.30 6.16 -10.80
C LEU A 53 3.31 5.00 -10.95
N VAL A 54 3.54 3.95 -10.21
CA VAL A 54 2.56 2.93 -9.86
C VAL A 54 2.22 3.11 -8.39
N ILE A 55 0.95 3.11 -8.05
CA ILE A 55 0.51 3.29 -6.66
C ILE A 55 0.01 1.97 -6.13
N ASP A 56 0.69 1.46 -5.12
CA ASP A 56 0.21 0.32 -4.33
C ASP A 56 -0.74 0.82 -3.25
N THR A 57 -1.97 0.31 -3.25
CA THR A 57 -3.02 0.76 -2.32
C THR A 57 -2.77 0.36 -0.88
N GLY A 58 -1.74 -0.44 -0.58
CA GLY A 58 -1.29 -0.74 0.77
C GLY A 58 -0.89 0.49 1.59
N ILE A 59 -0.60 1.64 0.93
CA ILE A 59 -0.40 2.93 1.62
C ILE A 59 -1.70 3.58 2.08
N PHE A 60 -2.86 3.04 1.73
CA PHE A 60 -4.19 3.55 2.09
C PHE A 60 -4.96 2.61 3.02
N CYS A 61 -4.28 1.83 3.83
CA CYS A 61 -4.93 0.96 4.80
C CYS A 61 -5.81 1.79 5.75
N ARG A 62 -7.04 1.31 6.00
CA ARG A 62 -7.97 1.87 7.01
C ARG A 62 -7.97 1.05 8.29
N LYS A 63 -7.47 -0.18 8.20
CA LYS A 63 -7.26 -1.11 9.32
C LYS A 63 -5.96 -1.86 9.09
N PHE A 64 -5.30 -2.26 10.15
CA PHE A 64 -4.18 -3.18 10.03
C PHE A 64 -4.67 -4.55 9.52
N PRO A 65 -3.99 -5.20 8.55
CA PRO A 65 -4.45 -6.46 7.98
C PRO A 65 -4.54 -7.57 9.04
N ARG A 66 -5.75 -8.07 9.30
CA ARG A 66 -5.96 -9.08 10.35
C ARG A 66 -5.30 -10.41 10.06
N VAL A 67 -5.09 -10.77 8.78
CA VAL A 67 -4.34 -11.98 8.42
C VAL A 67 -2.89 -11.91 8.86
N VAL A 68 -2.26 -10.74 8.71
CA VAL A 68 -0.90 -10.46 9.20
C VAL A 68 -0.86 -10.55 10.72
N ARG A 69 -1.75 -9.80 11.39
CA ARG A 69 -1.89 -9.82 12.84
C ARG A 69 -2.03 -11.24 13.40
N ASN A 70 -2.96 -12.01 12.83
CA ASN A 70 -3.24 -13.37 13.31
C ASN A 70 -2.05 -14.31 13.06
N TYR A 71 -1.37 -14.17 11.94
CA TYR A 71 -0.18 -14.94 11.60
C TYR A 71 0.97 -14.67 12.58
N GLU A 72 1.27 -13.41 12.84
CA GLU A 72 2.37 -13.02 13.72
C GLU A 72 2.09 -13.40 15.19
N ILE A 73 0.85 -13.23 15.66
CA ILE A 73 0.45 -13.70 17.00
C ILE A 73 0.60 -15.23 17.10
N ASN A 74 0.21 -15.97 16.05
CA ASN A 74 0.40 -17.42 16.03
C ASN A 74 1.89 -17.82 16.05
N ASN A 75 2.77 -16.98 15.55
CA ASN A 75 4.21 -17.16 15.55
C ASN A 75 4.90 -16.66 16.84
N GLY A 76 4.14 -16.16 17.80
CA GLY A 76 4.66 -15.78 19.11
C GLY A 76 4.72 -14.29 19.39
N ALA A 77 4.26 -13.45 18.46
CA ALA A 77 4.14 -12.01 18.72
C ALA A 77 3.04 -11.72 19.75
N SER A 78 3.19 -10.64 20.52
CA SER A 78 2.24 -10.28 21.56
C SER A 78 1.00 -9.60 20.96
N LYS A 79 -0.14 -9.92 21.58
CA LYS A 79 -1.40 -9.27 21.23
C LYS A 79 -1.37 -7.77 21.53
N GLU A 80 -0.71 -7.38 22.60
CA GLU A 80 -0.61 -5.99 23.06
C GLU A 80 0.03 -5.08 22.02
N MET A 81 1.05 -5.54 21.29
CA MET A 81 1.67 -4.80 20.22
C MET A 81 0.67 -4.52 19.09
N PHE A 82 -0.08 -5.52 18.68
CA PHE A 82 -1.08 -5.35 17.62
C PHE A 82 -2.31 -4.55 18.08
N ASP A 83 -2.73 -4.67 19.34
CA ASP A 83 -3.80 -3.82 19.89
C ASP A 83 -3.41 -2.34 19.90
N TYR A 84 -2.12 -2.04 20.12
CA TYR A 84 -1.60 -0.68 19.97
C TYR A 84 -1.70 -0.19 18.52
N ILE A 85 -1.28 -1.02 17.55
CA ILE A 85 -1.32 -0.69 16.12
C ILE A 85 -2.78 -0.50 15.67
N ASP A 86 -3.69 -1.41 16.02
CA ASP A 86 -5.11 -1.31 15.68
C ASP A 86 -5.71 0.01 16.22
N ASN A 87 -5.32 0.41 17.44
CA ASN A 87 -5.76 1.68 18.05
C ASN A 87 -5.24 2.92 17.28
N LEU A 88 -4.06 2.85 16.65
CA LEU A 88 -3.60 3.92 15.76
C LEU A 88 -4.51 4.05 14.54
N PHE A 89 -4.86 2.94 13.89
CA PHE A 89 -5.78 2.96 12.75
C PHE A 89 -7.18 3.47 13.12
N GLU A 90 -7.70 3.10 14.30
CA GLU A 90 -8.97 3.64 14.82
C GLU A 90 -8.92 5.17 15.00
N LYS A 91 -7.75 5.74 15.28
CA LYS A 91 -7.51 7.19 15.37
C LYS A 91 -7.21 7.85 14.03
N GLY A 92 -7.25 7.11 12.92
CA GLY A 92 -6.93 7.62 11.59
C GLY A 92 -5.45 7.92 11.37
N THR A 93 -4.57 7.18 12.04
CA THR A 93 -3.12 7.29 11.89
C THR A 93 -2.49 5.90 11.79
N ASP A 94 -1.19 5.82 11.63
CA ASP A 94 -0.43 4.59 11.52
C ASP A 94 0.92 4.70 12.27
N LEU A 95 1.61 3.58 12.42
CA LEU A 95 2.88 3.54 13.14
C LEU A 95 3.98 4.32 12.42
N HIS A 96 4.00 4.29 11.08
CA HIS A 96 4.98 5.02 10.27
C HIS A 96 4.90 6.53 10.53
N LYS A 97 3.69 7.10 10.49
CA LYS A 97 3.46 8.52 10.77
C LYS A 97 3.89 8.88 12.20
N VAL A 98 3.47 8.08 13.18
CA VAL A 98 3.82 8.32 14.60
C VAL A 98 5.34 8.23 14.82
N CYS A 99 6.03 7.28 14.19
CA CYS A 99 7.49 7.19 14.26
C CYS A 99 8.18 8.43 13.66
N ARG A 100 7.71 8.92 12.52
CA ARG A 100 8.26 10.14 11.91
C ARG A 100 8.10 11.37 12.81
N GLU A 101 6.92 11.54 13.39
CA GLU A 101 6.63 12.61 14.34
C GLU A 101 7.48 12.50 15.61
N ASN A 102 7.92 11.29 15.96
CA ASN A 102 8.83 10.99 17.07
C ASN A 102 10.32 10.95 16.65
N GLY A 103 10.70 11.66 15.61
CA GLY A 103 12.10 11.77 15.15
C GLY A 103 12.67 10.47 14.57
N GLY A 104 11.85 9.64 13.94
CA GLY A 104 12.23 8.39 13.30
C GLY A 104 12.40 7.21 14.28
N LYS A 105 11.90 7.33 15.49
CA LYS A 105 11.99 6.29 16.53
C LYS A 105 10.60 5.81 16.93
N PHE A 106 10.51 4.55 17.34
CA PHE A 106 9.31 4.05 17.98
C PHE A 106 8.98 4.85 19.24
N PRO A 107 7.69 5.23 19.45
CA PRO A 107 7.25 5.82 20.71
C PRO A 107 7.50 4.87 21.89
N GLU A 108 7.76 5.44 23.07
CA GLU A 108 8.05 4.63 24.27
C GLU A 108 6.89 3.73 24.67
N ASP A 109 5.66 4.22 24.52
CA ASP A 109 4.45 3.44 24.79
C ASP A 109 4.30 2.25 23.84
N PHE A 110 4.66 2.40 22.55
CA PHE A 110 4.73 1.28 21.62
C PHE A 110 5.84 0.30 22.01
N VAL A 111 7.04 0.79 22.33
CA VAL A 111 8.17 -0.06 22.78
C VAL A 111 7.78 -0.89 24.00
N ASN A 112 6.99 -0.32 24.92
CA ASN A 112 6.50 -1.01 26.10
C ASN A 112 5.50 -2.14 25.80
N THR A 113 4.89 -2.19 24.60
CA THR A 113 4.04 -3.32 24.16
C THR A 113 4.84 -4.50 23.64
N MET A 114 6.10 -4.30 23.24
CA MET A 114 6.96 -5.38 22.72
C MET A 114 7.44 -6.28 23.85
N LYS A 115 6.85 -7.46 24.00
CA LYS A 115 7.13 -8.44 25.07
C LYS A 115 7.99 -9.60 24.63
N THR A 116 7.99 -9.93 23.34
CA THR A 116 8.64 -11.12 22.79
C THR A 116 9.79 -10.75 21.86
N GLN A 117 10.57 -11.73 21.43
CA GLN A 117 11.59 -11.54 20.41
C GLN A 117 10.94 -11.31 19.04
N GLU A 118 9.83 -11.99 18.80
CA GLU A 118 9.01 -11.88 17.59
C GLU A 118 8.48 -10.44 17.42
N ASP A 119 8.03 -9.79 18.49
CA ASP A 119 7.63 -8.38 18.47
C ASP A 119 8.76 -7.48 17.95
N LYS A 120 9.97 -7.67 18.45
CA LYS A 120 11.13 -6.86 18.07
C LYS A 120 11.56 -7.11 16.62
N MET A 121 11.33 -8.31 16.12
CA MET A 121 11.62 -8.66 14.72
C MET A 121 10.56 -8.09 13.78
N PHE A 122 9.30 -8.12 14.18
CA PHE A 122 8.19 -7.68 13.34
C PHE A 122 7.93 -6.18 13.40
N ALA A 123 8.15 -5.52 14.54
CA ALA A 123 7.86 -4.09 14.71
C ALA A 123 8.42 -3.18 13.58
N PRO A 124 9.66 -3.38 13.07
CA PRO A 124 10.15 -2.59 11.94
C PRO A 124 9.39 -2.79 10.63
N LEU A 125 8.60 -3.87 10.50
CA LEU A 125 7.78 -4.16 9.32
C LEU A 125 6.38 -3.57 9.45
N CYS A 126 5.97 -3.15 10.65
CA CYS A 126 4.66 -2.55 10.88
C CYS A 126 4.50 -1.17 10.23
N ASP A 127 5.60 -0.49 9.91
CA ASP A 127 5.59 0.80 9.20
C ASP A 127 5.27 0.64 7.71
N GLY A 128 5.13 -0.58 7.23
CA GLY A 128 4.72 -0.91 5.88
C GLY A 128 3.21 -0.86 5.63
N TYR A 129 2.40 -0.56 6.64
CA TYR A 129 0.94 -0.47 6.55
C TYR A 129 0.53 0.96 6.90
N GLU A 130 0.34 1.80 5.89
CA GLU A 130 0.16 3.23 6.08
C GLU A 130 -1.30 3.65 5.90
N ASN A 131 -1.69 4.76 6.53
CA ASN A 131 -3.04 5.33 6.48
C ASN A 131 -3.01 6.72 5.84
N TYR A 132 -2.53 6.81 4.59
CA TYR A 132 -2.61 8.07 3.86
C TYR A 132 -4.04 8.45 3.50
N SER A 133 -4.27 9.76 3.40
CA SER A 133 -5.48 10.29 2.76
C SER A 133 -5.32 10.25 1.24
N TYR A 134 -6.44 10.08 0.51
CA TYR A 134 -6.42 10.00 -0.97
C TYR A 134 -5.99 11.32 -1.62
N GLU A 135 -6.18 12.46 -0.95
CA GLU A 135 -5.80 13.79 -1.44
C GLU A 135 -4.29 13.91 -1.72
N ILE A 136 -3.47 13.01 -1.17
CA ILE A 136 -2.05 12.95 -1.53
C ILE A 136 -1.85 12.65 -3.02
N LEU A 137 -2.82 12.01 -3.68
CA LEU A 137 -2.76 11.68 -5.09
C LEU A 137 -2.95 12.90 -6.01
N ASP A 138 -3.56 14.00 -5.53
CA ASP A 138 -3.89 15.17 -6.36
C ASP A 138 -2.67 15.72 -7.10
N GLU A 139 -1.54 15.83 -6.41
CA GLU A 139 -0.28 16.31 -6.97
C GLU A 139 0.28 15.36 -8.02
N TYR A 140 0.00 14.06 -7.88
CA TYR A 140 0.66 13.00 -8.67
C TYR A 140 -0.23 12.41 -9.75
N MET A 141 -1.52 12.73 -9.78
CA MET A 141 -2.48 12.15 -10.72
C MET A 141 -2.02 12.18 -12.18
N PRO A 142 -1.39 13.25 -12.71
CA PRO A 142 -0.89 13.26 -14.09
C PRO A 142 0.25 12.28 -14.38
N TYR A 143 0.93 11.81 -13.34
CA TYR A 143 2.10 10.92 -13.47
C TYR A 143 1.75 9.46 -13.18
N ILE A 144 0.57 9.18 -12.62
CA ILE A 144 0.16 7.82 -12.27
C ILE A 144 -0.17 7.03 -13.53
N LYS A 145 0.51 5.92 -13.71
CA LYS A 145 0.35 5.02 -14.85
C LYS A 145 -0.53 3.82 -14.53
N HIS A 146 -0.52 3.39 -13.27
CA HIS A 146 -1.16 2.15 -12.85
C HIS A 146 -1.40 2.15 -11.34
N PHE A 147 -2.38 1.35 -10.89
CA PHE A 147 -2.58 1.05 -9.48
C PHE A 147 -2.44 -0.46 -9.24
N HIS A 148 -1.67 -0.83 -8.22
CA HIS A 148 -1.74 -2.14 -7.60
C HIS A 148 -2.77 -2.08 -6.47
N PHE A 149 -3.90 -2.76 -6.65
CA PHE A 149 -4.91 -2.92 -5.62
C PHE A 149 -4.46 -4.06 -4.72
N LYS A 150 -3.75 -3.69 -3.64
CA LYS A 150 -3.25 -4.61 -2.63
C LYS A 150 -4.41 -5.40 -2.04
N LEU A 151 -4.25 -6.70 -1.92
CA LEU A 151 -5.25 -7.61 -1.39
C LEU A 151 -4.62 -8.48 -0.32
N PHE A 152 -5.06 -8.32 0.92
CA PHE A 152 -4.74 -9.22 2.02
C PHE A 152 -5.85 -10.23 2.24
N GLU A 153 -7.11 -9.78 2.30
CA GLU A 153 -8.26 -10.64 2.57
C GLU A 153 -9.58 -10.00 2.09
N MET A 154 -10.27 -10.69 1.18
CA MET A 154 -11.68 -10.40 0.93
C MET A 154 -12.53 -10.98 2.05
N THR A 155 -13.39 -10.17 2.64
CA THR A 155 -14.32 -10.62 3.67
C THR A 155 -15.48 -11.43 3.06
N GLU A 156 -16.22 -12.17 3.89
CA GLU A 156 -17.41 -12.90 3.44
C GLU A 156 -18.51 -11.95 2.94
N GLU A 157 -18.56 -10.72 3.47
CA GLU A 157 -19.49 -9.67 3.06
C GLU A 157 -19.11 -8.99 1.73
N GLY A 158 -17.93 -9.26 1.21
CA GLY A 158 -17.45 -8.82 -0.10
C GLY A 158 -16.29 -7.83 -0.12
N PRO A 159 -16.21 -6.77 0.74
CA PRO A 159 -15.09 -5.84 0.68
C PRO A 159 -13.77 -6.43 1.18
N GLU A 160 -12.67 -5.84 0.74
CA GLU A 160 -11.35 -6.07 1.32
C GLU A 160 -11.33 -5.56 2.78
N TYR A 161 -10.67 -6.33 3.66
CA TYR A 161 -10.71 -6.05 5.11
C TYR A 161 -10.00 -4.75 5.51
N SER A 162 -8.85 -4.49 4.92
CA SER A 162 -7.92 -3.44 5.36
C SER A 162 -8.09 -2.13 4.61
N MET A 163 -8.56 -2.18 3.37
CA MET A 163 -8.61 -1.04 2.45
C MET A 163 -10.04 -0.77 1.97
N ASP A 164 -10.35 0.51 1.82
CA ASP A 164 -11.63 0.96 1.24
C ASP A 164 -11.50 1.09 -0.28
N TYR A 165 -11.65 -0.04 -0.98
CA TYR A 165 -11.63 -0.05 -2.45
C TYR A 165 -12.70 0.85 -3.08
N LYS A 166 -13.92 0.85 -2.50
CA LYS A 166 -15.03 1.64 -3.05
C LYS A 166 -14.74 3.14 -2.95
N GLY A 167 -14.27 3.59 -1.79
CA GLY A 167 -13.90 4.99 -1.58
C GLY A 167 -12.74 5.43 -2.50
N LEU A 168 -11.72 4.58 -2.67
CA LEU A 168 -10.63 4.89 -3.59
C LEU A 168 -11.10 4.92 -5.05
N LEU A 169 -11.90 3.96 -5.49
CA LEU A 169 -12.45 3.94 -6.86
C LEU A 169 -13.33 5.16 -7.13
N GLN A 170 -14.15 5.60 -6.16
CA GLN A 170 -14.91 6.84 -6.26
C GLN A 170 -13.98 8.06 -6.41
N TYR A 171 -12.93 8.12 -5.57
CA TYR A 171 -11.95 9.20 -5.66
C TYR A 171 -11.27 9.25 -7.05
N LEU A 172 -10.85 8.09 -7.57
CA LEU A 172 -10.23 7.99 -8.90
C LEU A 172 -11.20 8.40 -10.02
N HIS A 173 -12.47 8.00 -9.91
CA HIS A 173 -13.52 8.41 -10.86
C HIS A 173 -13.72 9.93 -10.86
N ASP A 174 -13.83 10.56 -9.68
CA ASP A 174 -14.06 12.00 -9.53
C ASP A 174 -12.87 12.83 -10.05
N HIS A 175 -11.67 12.23 -10.07
CA HIS A 175 -10.45 12.83 -10.65
C HIS A 175 -10.16 12.39 -12.09
N ASN A 176 -11.16 11.81 -12.78
CA ASN A 176 -11.06 11.38 -14.18
C ASN A 176 -9.90 10.40 -14.47
N TYR A 177 -9.50 9.58 -13.49
CA TYR A 177 -8.54 8.53 -13.76
C TYR A 177 -9.16 7.48 -14.68
N ASN A 178 -8.50 7.20 -15.80
CA ASN A 178 -8.95 6.25 -16.83
C ASN A 178 -7.90 5.19 -17.16
N GLY A 179 -6.91 5.01 -16.28
CA GLY A 179 -5.88 3.98 -16.38
C GLY A 179 -6.37 2.61 -15.90
N TYR A 180 -5.43 1.73 -15.63
CA TYR A 180 -5.68 0.36 -15.19
C TYR A 180 -5.48 0.19 -13.69
N VAL A 181 -6.18 -0.79 -13.11
CA VAL A 181 -5.96 -1.30 -11.77
C VAL A 181 -5.69 -2.81 -11.85
N ALA A 182 -4.72 -3.31 -11.11
CA ALA A 182 -4.43 -4.74 -11.00
C ALA A 182 -4.59 -5.20 -9.56
N THR A 183 -5.17 -6.37 -9.35
CA THR A 183 -5.20 -7.01 -8.04
C THR A 183 -3.81 -7.59 -7.72
N GLU A 184 -3.27 -7.24 -6.57
CA GLU A 184 -2.02 -7.77 -6.05
C GLU A 184 -2.25 -8.51 -4.73
N TYR A 185 -2.32 -9.84 -4.78
CA TYR A 185 -2.63 -10.65 -3.60
C TYR A 185 -1.38 -11.01 -2.81
N GLU A 186 -1.34 -10.57 -1.56
CA GLU A 186 -0.26 -10.87 -0.60
C GLU A 186 -0.71 -11.66 0.63
N GLY A 187 -2.00 -11.87 0.82
CA GLY A 187 -2.53 -12.60 1.97
C GLY A 187 -2.02 -14.03 2.12
N ASN A 188 -1.57 -14.66 1.02
CA ASN A 188 -0.99 -16.00 1.03
C ASN A 188 0.28 -16.12 1.88
N ARG A 189 1.04 -15.03 2.05
CA ARG A 189 2.24 -14.98 2.91
C ARG A 189 1.91 -15.22 4.38
N PHE A 190 0.67 -14.98 4.78
CA PHE A 190 0.18 -15.01 6.15
C PHE A 190 -0.82 -16.15 6.38
N THR A 191 -0.65 -17.26 5.66
CA THR A 191 -1.50 -18.44 5.81
C THR A 191 -1.15 -19.20 7.07
N LEU A 192 -2.13 -19.35 7.98
CA LEU A 192 -1.95 -20.08 9.22
C LEU A 192 -1.69 -21.58 8.98
N PRO A 193 -0.91 -22.26 9.83
CA PRO A 193 -0.69 -23.68 9.73
C PRO A 193 -2.01 -24.48 9.66
N GLY A 194 -2.11 -25.40 8.73
CA GLY A 194 -3.31 -26.22 8.51
C GLY A 194 -4.45 -25.54 7.77
N LYS A 195 -4.28 -24.28 7.33
CA LYS A 195 -5.21 -23.62 6.40
C LYS A 195 -4.72 -23.81 4.98
N SER A 196 -5.67 -23.88 4.04
CA SER A 196 -5.37 -23.86 2.61
C SER A 196 -5.24 -22.42 2.11
N VAL A 197 -4.35 -22.21 1.16
CA VAL A 197 -4.27 -20.95 0.41
C VAL A 197 -5.39 -20.92 -0.62
N THR A 198 -6.11 -19.81 -0.68
CA THR A 198 -7.27 -19.61 -1.56
C THR A 198 -7.03 -18.45 -2.54
N GLU A 199 -5.81 -18.37 -3.09
CA GLU A 199 -5.34 -17.26 -3.94
C GLU A 199 -6.31 -16.96 -5.07
N LYS A 200 -6.72 -18.00 -5.81
CA LYS A 200 -7.63 -17.84 -6.95
C LYS A 200 -8.99 -17.30 -6.51
N GLU A 201 -9.54 -17.82 -5.41
CA GLU A 201 -10.83 -17.37 -4.87
C GLU A 201 -10.73 -15.92 -4.41
N GLN A 202 -9.68 -15.55 -3.70
CA GLN A 202 -9.44 -14.19 -3.23
C GLN A 202 -9.32 -13.19 -4.39
N VAL A 203 -8.51 -13.50 -5.40
CA VAL A 203 -8.35 -12.65 -6.59
C VAL A 203 -9.66 -12.52 -7.36
N VAL A 204 -10.41 -13.61 -7.57
CA VAL A 204 -11.70 -13.57 -8.25
C VAL A 204 -12.72 -12.76 -7.46
N ALA A 205 -12.76 -12.89 -6.13
CA ALA A 205 -13.65 -12.11 -5.26
C ALA A 205 -13.32 -10.61 -5.34
N SER A 206 -12.04 -10.25 -5.25
CA SER A 206 -11.58 -8.87 -5.40
C SER A 206 -12.01 -8.26 -6.73
N GLN A 207 -11.76 -8.95 -7.85
CA GLN A 207 -12.12 -8.45 -9.18
C GLN A 207 -13.63 -8.30 -9.36
N LYS A 208 -14.43 -9.20 -8.78
CA LYS A 208 -15.90 -9.07 -8.77
C LYS A 208 -16.35 -7.85 -7.98
N TYR A 209 -15.77 -7.64 -6.79
CA TYR A 209 -16.09 -6.51 -5.93
C TYR A 209 -15.71 -5.18 -6.60
N ILE A 210 -14.50 -5.06 -7.16
CA ILE A 210 -14.06 -3.89 -7.93
C ILE A 210 -15.03 -3.61 -9.08
N SER A 211 -15.40 -4.65 -9.85
CA SER A 211 -16.35 -4.51 -10.98
C SER A 211 -17.75 -4.05 -10.52
N GLN A 212 -18.21 -4.52 -9.36
CA GLN A 212 -19.45 -4.06 -8.77
C GLN A 212 -19.36 -2.59 -8.35
N CYS A 213 -18.31 -2.20 -7.64
CA CYS A 213 -18.09 -0.80 -7.23
C CYS A 213 -18.08 0.15 -8.45
N LEU A 214 -17.37 -0.23 -9.52
CA LEU A 214 -17.30 0.58 -10.73
C LEU A 214 -18.68 0.76 -11.39
N LYS A 215 -19.53 -0.29 -11.42
CA LYS A 215 -20.91 -0.17 -11.92
C LYS A 215 -21.76 0.76 -11.07
N GLU A 216 -21.62 0.71 -9.76
CA GLU A 216 -22.35 1.58 -8.85
C GLU A 216 -21.91 3.06 -8.94
N ILE A 217 -20.63 3.30 -9.26
CA ILE A 217 -20.05 4.64 -9.41
C ILE A 217 -20.43 5.27 -10.75
N GLN A 218 -20.50 4.48 -11.80
CA GLN A 218 -20.79 4.95 -13.15
C GLN A 218 -22.30 5.12 -13.46
N GLY A 219 -23.20 4.58 -12.58
CA GLY A 219 -24.66 4.65 -12.72
C GLY A 219 -25.17 3.64 -13.70
#